data_38bdfd2db44b38552d4c296ec81ba6b4
#
_entry.id   38bdfd2db44b38552d4c296ec81ba6b4
#
_cell.length_a   1.000
_cell.length_b   1.000
_cell.length_c   1.000
_cell.angle_alpha   90.00
_cell.angle_beta   90.00
_cell.angle_gamma   90.00
#
_symmetry.space_group_name_H-M   'P 1'
#
loop_
_entity.id
_entity.type
_entity.pdbx_description
1 polymer ?
#
loop_
_entity_poly.entity_id
_entity_poly.type
_entity_poly.pdbx_seq_one_letter_code
_entity_poly.pdbx_strand_id
1 'polypeptide(L)'
;MSTAVDQLFAVRAAIGKASIEAGRKMDSVQLVAVSKTFGADEIRPVLDAGQRVFGENRVQEAQGKWPAVRSEFSGLELHLIGPLQSNKCEDAVALFDVIETVDREKIAGALATEMKKQNRFPKLYVQVNTGSEPQKAGIEPKEAVAFVQRCRDVHGLAIEGLMCIPPAEENPGPHFALLRKIAGEAKVEKLSMGMSGDYEVAIGFGATSVRVGSAIFGGRPLPAK
;
A
#
# COMPACT_ATOMS: atom_id res chain seq x y z
N MET A 1 -9.35 -3.23 -27.76
CA MET A 1 -9.34 -3.08 -26.29
C MET A 1 -7.91 -2.77 -25.88
N SER A 2 -7.71 -1.81 -24.98
CA SER A 2 -6.38 -1.48 -24.45
C SER A 2 -5.88 -2.64 -23.59
N THR A 3 -4.61 -3.01 -23.71
CA THR A 3 -3.99 -4.08 -22.91
C THR A 3 -3.63 -3.58 -21.51
N ALA A 4 -3.37 -4.49 -20.57
CA ALA A 4 -2.87 -4.12 -19.23
C ALA A 4 -1.53 -3.34 -19.31
N VAL A 5 -0.72 -3.60 -20.33
CA VAL A 5 0.53 -2.88 -20.59
C VAL A 5 0.27 -1.45 -21.05
N ASP A 6 -0.68 -1.25 -21.98
CA ASP A 6 -1.07 0.11 -22.42
C ASP A 6 -1.61 0.93 -21.23
N GLN A 7 -2.44 0.29 -20.40
CA GLN A 7 -2.99 0.91 -19.19
C GLN A 7 -1.90 1.24 -18.17
N LEU A 8 -0.92 0.35 -17.96
CA LEU A 8 0.23 0.62 -17.08
C LEU A 8 0.98 1.89 -17.53
N PHE A 9 1.29 1.99 -18.83
CA PHE A 9 2.00 3.18 -19.34
C PHE A 9 1.17 4.44 -19.25
N ALA A 10 -0.15 4.37 -19.50
CA ALA A 10 -1.05 5.50 -19.32
C ALA A 10 -1.09 5.98 -17.85
N VAL A 11 -1.20 5.05 -16.90
CA VAL A 11 -1.15 5.36 -15.45
C VAL A 11 0.19 5.98 -15.06
N ARG A 12 1.32 5.44 -15.51
CA ARG A 12 2.64 6.01 -15.24
C ARG A 12 2.78 7.43 -15.80
N ALA A 13 2.29 7.67 -17.00
CA ALA A 13 2.29 9.01 -17.60
C ALA A 13 1.43 10.01 -16.81
N ALA A 14 0.25 9.59 -16.37
CA ALA A 14 -0.64 10.41 -15.54
C ALA A 14 -0.01 10.74 -14.17
N ILE A 15 0.63 9.75 -13.51
CA ILE A 15 1.38 9.97 -12.26
C ILE A 15 2.49 10.99 -12.47
N GLY A 16 3.28 10.84 -13.54
CA GLY A 16 4.37 11.78 -13.85
C GLY A 16 3.86 13.20 -14.10
N LYS A 17 2.76 13.34 -14.87
CA LYS A 17 2.10 14.62 -15.11
C LYS A 17 1.62 15.27 -13.82
N ALA A 18 0.85 14.54 -13.01
CA ALA A 18 0.35 15.04 -11.72
C ALA A 18 1.48 15.42 -10.75
N SER A 19 2.61 14.69 -10.78
CA SER A 19 3.80 15.04 -10.00
C SER A 19 4.39 16.39 -10.43
N ILE A 20 4.52 16.63 -11.73
CA ILE A 20 5.02 17.92 -12.27
C ILE A 20 4.06 19.06 -11.92
N GLU A 21 2.75 18.86 -12.08
CA GLU A 21 1.72 19.85 -11.74
C GLU A 21 1.73 20.19 -10.24
N ALA A 22 2.10 19.22 -9.39
CA ALA A 22 2.33 19.44 -7.96
C ALA A 22 3.70 20.06 -7.61
N GLY A 23 4.48 20.50 -8.58
CA GLY A 23 5.83 21.09 -8.38
C GLY A 23 6.88 20.07 -7.95
N ARG A 24 6.68 18.79 -8.25
CA ARG A 24 7.55 17.65 -7.84
C ARG A 24 8.27 17.05 -9.05
N LYS A 25 9.29 16.23 -8.79
CA LYS A 25 9.94 15.45 -9.86
C LYS A 25 8.96 14.42 -10.42
N MET A 26 9.04 14.16 -11.72
CA MET A 26 8.15 13.21 -12.44
C MET A 26 8.14 11.82 -11.82
N ASP A 27 9.25 11.35 -11.30
CA ASP A 27 9.49 10.03 -10.72
C ASP A 27 9.38 10.01 -9.19
N SER A 28 8.87 11.08 -8.57
CA SER A 28 8.81 11.22 -7.10
C SER A 28 7.72 10.39 -6.43
N VAL A 29 6.82 9.76 -7.20
CA VAL A 29 5.70 8.97 -6.70
C VAL A 29 5.82 7.53 -7.18
N GLN A 30 5.85 6.59 -6.23
CA GLN A 30 5.90 5.16 -6.52
C GLN A 30 4.51 4.64 -6.92
N LEU A 31 4.44 3.91 -8.03
CA LEU A 31 3.26 3.17 -8.42
C LEU A 31 3.29 1.77 -7.79
N VAL A 32 2.34 1.47 -6.93
CA VAL A 32 2.02 0.12 -6.44
C VAL A 32 0.92 -0.46 -7.33
N ALA A 33 1.26 -1.41 -8.20
CA ALA A 33 0.29 -2.09 -9.06
C ALA A 33 -0.48 -3.14 -8.23
N VAL A 34 -1.78 -2.91 -8.03
CA VAL A 34 -2.60 -3.76 -7.15
C VAL A 34 -3.11 -4.97 -7.94
N SER A 35 -2.50 -6.12 -7.69
CA SER A 35 -2.71 -7.37 -8.42
C SER A 35 -3.58 -8.40 -7.69
N LYS A 36 -4.30 -7.96 -6.64
CA LYS A 36 -5.26 -8.82 -5.94
C LYS A 36 -6.27 -9.42 -6.93
N THR A 37 -6.63 -10.69 -6.74
CA THR A 37 -7.55 -11.46 -7.58
C THR A 37 -7.06 -11.83 -8.99
N PHE A 38 -5.88 -11.37 -9.40
CA PHE A 38 -5.25 -11.74 -10.67
C PHE A 38 -4.17 -12.81 -10.44
N GLY A 39 -4.13 -13.82 -11.30
CA GLY A 39 -3.13 -14.89 -11.26
C GLY A 39 -1.77 -14.45 -11.79
N ALA A 40 -0.77 -15.33 -11.65
CA ALA A 40 0.60 -15.07 -12.13
C ALA A 40 0.64 -14.76 -13.63
N ASP A 41 -0.10 -15.52 -14.44
CA ASP A 41 -0.13 -15.33 -15.89
C ASP A 41 -0.78 -14.01 -16.30
N GLU A 42 -1.79 -13.56 -15.56
CA GLU A 42 -2.49 -12.29 -15.83
C GLU A 42 -1.62 -11.07 -15.52
N ILE A 43 -0.73 -11.16 -14.53
CA ILE A 43 0.18 -10.06 -14.17
C ILE A 43 1.50 -10.09 -14.94
N ARG A 44 1.84 -11.21 -15.59
CA ARG A 44 3.09 -11.41 -16.34
C ARG A 44 3.37 -10.32 -17.38
N PRO A 45 2.43 -9.90 -18.24
CA PRO A 45 2.67 -8.81 -19.18
C PRO A 45 3.11 -7.49 -18.50
N VAL A 46 2.57 -7.21 -17.30
CA VAL A 46 2.89 -6.01 -16.52
C VAL A 46 4.29 -6.15 -15.89
N LEU A 47 4.69 -7.34 -15.47
CA LEU A 47 6.06 -7.66 -15.02
C LEU A 47 7.07 -7.51 -16.16
N ASP A 48 6.76 -8.04 -17.35
CA ASP A 48 7.59 -7.96 -18.55
C ASP A 48 7.78 -6.50 -19.02
N ALA A 49 6.73 -5.66 -18.83
CA ALA A 49 6.78 -4.22 -19.05
C ALA A 49 7.57 -3.43 -17.97
N GLY A 50 8.23 -4.13 -17.05
CA GLY A 50 9.14 -3.55 -16.06
C GLY A 50 8.48 -3.03 -14.79
N GLN A 51 7.21 -3.38 -14.49
CA GLN A 51 6.65 -3.11 -13.16
C GLN A 51 7.27 -4.05 -12.13
N ARG A 52 7.70 -3.49 -10.99
CA ARG A 52 8.38 -4.27 -9.94
C ARG A 52 7.73 -4.12 -8.57
N VAL A 53 6.88 -3.13 -8.37
CA VAL A 53 6.21 -2.86 -7.09
C VAL A 53 4.74 -3.26 -7.21
N PHE A 54 4.31 -4.20 -6.37
CA PHE A 54 2.96 -4.76 -6.42
C PHE A 54 2.30 -4.75 -5.05
N GLY A 55 0.96 -4.68 -5.05
CA GLY A 55 0.16 -4.70 -3.83
C GLY A 55 -0.84 -5.85 -3.79
N GLU A 56 -0.91 -6.52 -2.65
CA GLU A 56 -1.84 -7.61 -2.36
C GLU A 56 -2.68 -7.33 -1.12
N ASN A 57 -3.92 -7.82 -1.13
CA ASN A 57 -4.83 -7.63 0.00
C ASN A 57 -4.78 -8.77 1.01
N ARG A 58 -4.38 -9.98 0.60
CA ARG A 58 -4.45 -11.19 1.42
C ARG A 58 -3.15 -11.97 1.37
N VAL A 59 -2.66 -12.34 2.56
CA VAL A 59 -1.42 -13.10 2.71
C VAL A 59 -1.49 -14.44 1.98
N GLN A 60 -2.57 -15.19 2.13
CA GLN A 60 -2.73 -16.52 1.51
C GLN A 60 -2.74 -16.47 -0.03
N GLU A 61 -3.42 -15.46 -0.60
CA GLU A 61 -3.43 -15.26 -2.05
C GLU A 61 -2.01 -14.96 -2.55
N ALA A 62 -1.31 -14.10 -1.84
CA ALA A 62 0.07 -13.76 -2.16
C ALA A 62 1.02 -14.96 -2.04
N GLN A 63 0.88 -15.79 -1.02
CA GLN A 63 1.67 -17.02 -0.84
C GLN A 63 1.51 -18.01 -2.00
N GLY A 64 0.31 -18.11 -2.57
CA GLY A 64 0.05 -19.00 -3.70
C GLY A 64 0.64 -18.51 -5.03
N LYS A 65 0.99 -17.23 -5.13
CA LYS A 65 1.42 -16.59 -6.38
C LYS A 65 2.88 -16.15 -6.38
N TRP A 66 3.29 -15.36 -5.41
CA TRP A 66 4.53 -14.59 -5.44
C TRP A 66 5.84 -15.39 -5.31
N PRO A 67 5.92 -16.52 -4.60
CA PRO A 67 7.16 -17.31 -4.56
C PRO A 67 7.64 -17.74 -5.95
N ALA A 68 6.73 -18.22 -6.81
CA ALA A 68 7.05 -18.61 -8.19
C ALA A 68 7.45 -17.38 -9.03
N VAL A 69 6.72 -16.26 -8.93
CA VAL A 69 7.03 -15.02 -9.65
C VAL A 69 8.39 -14.46 -9.23
N ARG A 70 8.73 -14.50 -7.94
CA ARG A 70 10.03 -14.03 -7.44
C ARG A 70 11.22 -14.86 -7.94
N SER A 71 11.03 -16.13 -8.27
CA SER A 71 12.09 -16.96 -8.84
C SER A 71 12.44 -16.58 -10.28
N GLU A 72 11.49 -15.93 -10.99
CA GLU A 72 11.67 -15.55 -12.40
C GLU A 72 12.03 -14.06 -12.57
N PHE A 73 11.57 -13.21 -11.66
CA PHE A 73 11.75 -11.76 -11.74
C PHE A 73 12.49 -11.21 -10.51
N SER A 74 13.62 -10.57 -10.73
CA SER A 74 14.40 -9.90 -9.68
C SER A 74 13.88 -8.49 -9.38
N GLY A 75 14.23 -7.98 -8.20
CA GLY A 75 13.94 -6.58 -7.80
C GLY A 75 12.47 -6.31 -7.48
N LEU A 76 11.69 -7.35 -7.20
CA LEU A 76 10.28 -7.21 -6.80
C LEU A 76 10.16 -6.67 -5.38
N GLU A 77 9.30 -5.68 -5.20
CA GLU A 77 8.84 -5.17 -3.90
C GLU A 77 7.35 -5.46 -3.77
N LEU A 78 6.97 -6.21 -2.74
CA LEU A 78 5.61 -6.66 -2.51
C LEU A 78 5.03 -5.98 -1.26
N HIS A 79 3.93 -5.26 -1.43
CA HIS A 79 3.21 -4.56 -0.38
C HIS A 79 1.97 -5.34 0.08
N LEU A 80 1.80 -5.52 1.38
CA LEU A 80 0.52 -5.89 1.97
C LEU A 80 -0.29 -4.62 2.22
N ILE A 81 -1.38 -4.48 1.49
CA ILE A 81 -2.25 -3.30 1.53
C ILE A 81 -3.67 -3.60 2.02
N GLY A 82 -3.96 -4.84 2.38
CA GLY A 82 -5.21 -5.26 3.00
C GLY A 82 -5.07 -5.60 4.48
N PRO A 83 -6.19 -5.76 5.23
CA PRO A 83 -6.17 -5.99 6.66
C PRO A 83 -5.36 -7.22 7.06
N LEU A 84 -4.49 -7.08 8.06
CA LEU A 84 -3.67 -8.16 8.59
C LEU A 84 -4.29 -8.75 9.85
N GLN A 85 -4.42 -10.08 9.87
CA GLN A 85 -4.78 -10.84 11.05
C GLN A 85 -3.52 -11.23 11.83
N SER A 86 -3.61 -11.23 13.17
CA SER A 86 -2.43 -11.51 14.01
C SER A 86 -1.81 -12.89 13.79
N ASN A 87 -2.65 -13.92 13.50
CA ASN A 87 -2.20 -15.27 13.16
C ASN A 87 -1.57 -15.40 11.78
N LYS A 88 -1.50 -14.31 11.00
CA LYS A 88 -0.87 -14.22 9.68
C LYS A 88 0.38 -13.34 9.66
N CYS A 89 0.80 -12.81 10.83
CA CYS A 89 1.98 -11.98 10.90
C CYS A 89 3.27 -12.74 10.55
N GLU A 90 3.40 -14.02 10.91
CA GLU A 90 4.51 -14.88 10.52
C GLU A 90 4.65 -14.95 8.99
N ASP A 91 3.58 -15.34 8.32
CA ASP A 91 3.52 -15.43 6.86
C ASP A 91 3.75 -14.07 6.19
N ALA A 92 3.19 -13.00 6.76
CA ALA A 92 3.31 -11.66 6.22
C ALA A 92 4.76 -11.15 6.29
N VAL A 93 5.43 -11.33 7.42
CA VAL A 93 6.85 -10.98 7.59
C VAL A 93 7.73 -11.79 6.64
N ALA A 94 7.44 -13.09 6.44
CA ALA A 94 8.21 -13.93 5.52
C ALA A 94 8.10 -13.48 4.05
N LEU A 95 6.96 -12.96 3.63
CA LEU A 95 6.65 -12.76 2.21
C LEU A 95 6.75 -11.29 1.76
N PHE A 96 6.24 -10.35 2.54
CA PHE A 96 6.12 -8.94 2.11
C PHE A 96 7.35 -8.11 2.44
N ASP A 97 7.63 -7.14 1.59
CA ASP A 97 8.72 -6.18 1.79
C ASP A 97 8.20 -4.90 2.47
N VAL A 98 6.89 -4.62 2.32
CA VAL A 98 6.21 -3.50 2.94
C VAL A 98 4.86 -3.99 3.49
N ILE A 99 4.52 -3.61 4.73
CA ILE A 99 3.22 -3.88 5.35
C ILE A 99 2.59 -2.52 5.68
N GLU A 100 1.52 -2.15 4.98
CA GLU A 100 0.91 -0.82 5.07
C GLU A 100 -0.28 -0.74 6.04
N THR A 101 -0.57 -1.81 6.77
CA THR A 101 -1.84 -2.00 7.48
C THR A 101 -1.66 -2.25 8.97
N VAL A 102 -0.65 -1.63 9.58
CA VAL A 102 -0.49 -1.65 11.04
C VAL A 102 -1.52 -0.69 11.66
N ASP A 103 -2.52 -1.22 12.35
CA ASP A 103 -3.68 -0.45 12.80
C ASP A 103 -4.08 -0.65 14.27
N ARG A 104 -3.35 -1.49 15.02
CA ARG A 104 -3.65 -1.78 16.43
C ARG A 104 -2.48 -2.46 17.15
N GLU A 105 -2.45 -2.37 18.48
CA GLU A 105 -1.39 -2.90 19.33
C GLU A 105 -1.12 -4.40 19.11
N LYS A 106 -2.18 -5.20 18.94
CA LYS A 106 -2.05 -6.64 18.72
C LYS A 106 -1.26 -6.97 17.45
N ILE A 107 -1.43 -6.18 16.38
CA ILE A 107 -0.69 -6.34 15.13
C ILE A 107 0.74 -5.84 15.31
N ALA A 108 0.94 -4.68 15.93
CA ALA A 108 2.28 -4.15 16.17
C ALA A 108 3.13 -5.13 17.00
N GLY A 109 2.60 -5.66 18.09
CA GLY A 109 3.30 -6.65 18.92
C GLY A 109 3.60 -7.97 18.19
N ALA A 110 2.64 -8.49 17.41
CA ALA A 110 2.84 -9.70 16.63
C ALA A 110 3.91 -9.51 15.54
N LEU A 111 3.90 -8.39 14.82
CA LEU A 111 4.92 -8.06 13.82
C LEU A 111 6.30 -7.92 14.47
N ALA A 112 6.42 -7.21 15.60
CA ALA A 112 7.69 -7.04 16.31
C ALA A 112 8.28 -8.39 16.71
N THR A 113 7.45 -9.34 17.17
CA THR A 113 7.86 -10.69 17.53
C THR A 113 8.37 -11.47 16.32
N GLU A 114 7.58 -11.49 15.25
CA GLU A 114 7.92 -12.27 14.05
C GLU A 114 9.10 -11.68 13.28
N MET A 115 9.23 -10.36 13.21
CA MET A 115 10.37 -9.69 12.59
C MET A 115 11.70 -10.08 13.28
N LYS A 116 11.71 -10.11 14.61
CA LYS A 116 12.89 -10.56 15.39
C LYS A 116 13.17 -12.05 15.19
N LYS A 117 12.13 -12.89 15.27
CA LYS A 117 12.24 -14.34 15.12
C LYS A 117 12.82 -14.75 13.77
N GLN A 118 12.39 -14.07 12.69
CA GLN A 118 12.79 -14.35 11.32
C GLN A 118 14.03 -13.58 10.87
N ASN A 119 14.51 -12.62 11.69
CA ASN A 119 15.55 -11.65 11.33
C ASN A 119 15.22 -10.96 9.97
N ARG A 120 13.94 -10.62 9.75
CA ARG A 120 13.43 -9.96 8.55
C ARG A 120 12.61 -8.74 8.95
N PHE A 121 12.92 -7.59 8.35
CA PHE A 121 12.42 -6.29 8.77
C PHE A 121 11.72 -5.58 7.58
N PRO A 122 10.48 -5.97 7.21
CA PRO A 122 9.72 -5.25 6.22
C PRO A 122 9.47 -3.81 6.67
N LYS A 123 9.35 -2.88 5.71
CA LYS A 123 8.94 -1.50 5.97
C LYS A 123 7.50 -1.49 6.51
N LEU A 124 7.23 -0.66 7.50
CA LEU A 124 5.92 -0.62 8.15
C LEU A 124 5.26 0.75 8.00
N TYR A 125 3.97 0.75 7.64
CA TYR A 125 3.14 1.95 7.65
C TYR A 125 1.96 1.74 8.59
N VAL A 126 1.57 2.79 9.29
CA VAL A 126 0.35 2.80 10.08
C VAL A 126 -0.82 3.19 9.19
N GLN A 127 -1.86 2.36 9.20
CA GLN A 127 -3.12 2.68 8.54
C GLN A 127 -3.98 3.57 9.42
N VAL A 128 -4.41 4.71 8.87
CA VAL A 128 -5.28 5.68 9.54
C VAL A 128 -6.67 5.65 8.91
N ASN A 129 -7.70 5.52 9.73
CA ASN A 129 -9.10 5.60 9.33
C ASN A 129 -9.55 7.06 9.28
N THR A 130 -9.20 7.76 8.21
CA THR A 130 -9.42 9.21 8.07
C THR A 130 -10.89 9.63 8.03
N GLY A 131 -11.80 8.70 7.76
CA GLY A 131 -13.24 8.93 7.79
C GLY A 131 -13.91 8.57 9.14
N SER A 132 -13.15 8.02 10.09
CA SER A 132 -13.68 7.51 11.37
C SER A 132 -14.89 6.58 11.19
N GLU A 133 -14.87 5.75 10.14
CA GLU A 133 -15.92 4.78 9.84
C GLU A 133 -15.74 3.51 10.68
N PRO A 134 -16.66 3.17 11.61
CA PRO A 134 -16.46 2.06 12.57
C PRO A 134 -16.20 0.69 11.95
N GLN A 135 -16.65 0.48 10.71
CA GLN A 135 -16.51 -0.78 9.98
C GLN A 135 -15.18 -0.89 9.19
N LYS A 136 -14.41 0.19 9.09
CA LYS A 136 -13.15 0.21 8.34
C LYS A 136 -11.94 0.00 9.26
N ALA A 137 -10.93 -0.67 8.71
CA ALA A 137 -9.63 -0.80 9.36
C ALA A 137 -8.89 0.56 9.42
N GLY A 138 -7.99 0.68 10.37
CA GLY A 138 -7.18 1.86 10.60
C GLY A 138 -7.38 2.43 11.99
N ILE A 139 -6.32 3.03 12.53
CA ILE A 139 -6.37 3.76 13.80
C ILE A 139 -7.14 5.08 13.63
N GLU A 140 -7.85 5.51 14.66
CA GLU A 140 -8.51 6.81 14.65
C GLU A 140 -7.51 7.96 14.45
N PRO A 141 -7.83 9.00 13.66
CA PRO A 141 -6.92 10.10 13.37
C PRO A 141 -6.31 10.76 14.61
N LYS A 142 -7.12 10.95 15.65
CA LYS A 142 -6.69 11.57 16.93
C LYS A 142 -5.70 10.71 17.72
N GLU A 143 -5.65 9.40 17.46
CA GLU A 143 -4.79 8.45 18.15
C GLU A 143 -3.54 8.10 17.34
N ALA A 144 -3.50 8.45 16.05
CA ALA A 144 -2.50 7.98 15.11
C ALA A 144 -1.06 8.37 15.50
N VAL A 145 -0.84 9.63 15.93
CA VAL A 145 0.49 10.09 16.37
C VAL A 145 0.96 9.33 17.59
N ALA A 146 0.11 9.19 18.61
CA ALA A 146 0.43 8.45 19.82
C ALA A 146 0.66 6.95 19.51
N PHE A 147 -0.08 6.37 18.60
CA PHE A 147 0.10 4.98 18.18
C PHE A 147 1.44 4.77 17.44
N VAL A 148 1.82 5.65 16.52
CA VAL A 148 3.15 5.63 15.87
C VAL A 148 4.25 5.68 16.93
N GLN A 149 4.11 6.53 17.94
CA GLN A 149 5.09 6.64 19.02
C GLN A 149 5.16 5.33 19.83
N ARG A 150 4.02 4.72 20.18
CA ARG A 150 4.00 3.42 20.87
C ARG A 150 4.62 2.29 20.02
N CYS A 151 4.39 2.29 18.71
CA CYS A 151 5.06 1.34 17.81
C CYS A 151 6.58 1.43 17.94
N ARG A 152 7.13 2.64 18.05
CA ARG A 152 8.58 2.87 18.21
C ARG A 152 9.07 2.51 19.60
N ASP A 153 8.45 3.05 20.64
CA ASP A 153 8.97 3.00 22.01
C ASP A 153 8.70 1.66 22.69
N VAL A 154 7.52 1.07 22.46
CA VAL A 154 7.08 -0.17 23.13
C VAL A 154 7.43 -1.40 22.30
N HIS A 155 7.21 -1.33 20.99
CA HIS A 155 7.41 -2.49 20.11
C HIS A 155 8.75 -2.48 19.37
N GLY A 156 9.49 -1.36 19.39
CA GLY A 156 10.76 -1.21 18.67
C GLY A 156 10.62 -1.27 17.15
N LEU A 157 9.47 -0.85 16.64
CA LEU A 157 9.17 -0.87 15.21
C LEU A 157 9.54 0.47 14.56
N ALA A 158 10.26 0.41 13.45
CA ALA A 158 10.49 1.58 12.60
C ALA A 158 9.26 1.81 11.70
N ILE A 159 8.48 2.85 11.98
CA ILE A 159 7.37 3.26 11.14
C ILE A 159 7.88 4.28 10.12
N GLU A 160 7.82 3.93 8.83
CA GLU A 160 8.31 4.78 7.74
C GLU A 160 7.23 5.73 7.20
N GLY A 161 5.95 5.37 7.33
CA GLY A 161 4.89 6.15 6.74
C GLY A 161 3.50 5.88 7.30
N LEU A 162 2.52 6.57 6.71
CA LEU A 162 1.11 6.39 6.96
C LEU A 162 0.39 5.95 5.68
N MET A 163 -0.72 5.25 5.86
CA MET A 163 -1.60 4.85 4.78
C MET A 163 -3.05 5.21 5.11
N CYS A 164 -3.84 5.64 4.13
CA CYS A 164 -5.29 5.73 4.27
C CYS A 164 -6.05 5.27 3.04
N ILE A 165 -7.33 4.94 3.28
CA ILE A 165 -8.34 4.70 2.26
C ILE A 165 -9.54 5.57 2.63
N PRO A 166 -9.72 6.73 2.00
CA PRO A 166 -10.85 7.62 2.26
C PRO A 166 -12.22 6.94 2.09
N PRO A 167 -13.30 7.48 2.68
CA PRO A 167 -14.66 7.09 2.35
C PRO A 167 -14.94 7.25 0.85
N ALA A 168 -15.62 6.28 0.25
CA ALA A 168 -15.83 6.26 -1.20
C ALA A 168 -16.77 7.38 -1.69
N GLU A 169 -17.70 7.80 -0.84
CA GLU A 169 -18.73 8.78 -1.16
C GLU A 169 -18.33 10.22 -0.78
N GLU A 170 -17.13 10.42 -0.22
CA GLU A 170 -16.64 11.72 0.20
C GLU A 170 -15.55 12.26 -0.71
N ASN A 171 -15.35 13.59 -0.69
CA ASN A 171 -14.21 14.19 -1.36
C ASN A 171 -12.91 13.72 -0.70
N PRO A 172 -11.98 13.06 -1.43
CA PRO A 172 -10.78 12.49 -0.83
C PRO A 172 -9.75 13.55 -0.39
N GLY A 173 -9.80 14.76 -0.94
CA GLY A 173 -8.82 15.82 -0.66
C GLY A 173 -8.64 16.14 0.84
N PRO A 174 -9.70 16.39 1.60
CA PRO A 174 -9.61 16.63 3.05
C PRO A 174 -8.96 15.48 3.82
N HIS A 175 -9.22 14.22 3.41
CA HIS A 175 -8.62 13.02 4.03
C HIS A 175 -7.12 12.91 3.74
N PHE A 176 -6.69 13.24 2.53
CA PHE A 176 -5.28 13.28 2.17
C PHE A 176 -4.54 14.40 2.90
N ALA A 177 -5.16 15.58 3.02
CA ALA A 177 -4.62 16.69 3.80
C ALA A 177 -4.47 16.31 5.29
N LEU A 178 -5.47 15.64 5.86
CA LEU A 178 -5.44 15.15 7.25
C LEU A 178 -4.29 14.13 7.44
N LEU A 179 -4.16 13.15 6.54
CA LEU A 179 -3.08 12.17 6.62
C LEU A 179 -1.71 12.82 6.57
N ARG A 180 -1.51 13.79 5.67
CA ARG A 180 -0.26 14.56 5.57
C ARG A 180 0.04 15.33 6.85
N LYS A 181 -0.97 15.96 7.46
CA LYS A 181 -0.81 16.66 8.74
C LYS A 181 -0.35 15.70 9.84
N ILE A 182 -1.04 14.56 10.00
CA ILE A 182 -0.69 13.52 10.99
C ILE A 182 0.73 13.01 10.75
N ALA A 183 1.14 12.79 9.49
CA ALA A 183 2.49 12.34 9.16
C ALA A 183 3.56 13.34 9.60
N GLY A 184 3.34 14.64 9.41
CA GLY A 184 4.23 15.69 9.90
C GLY A 184 4.37 15.67 11.43
N GLU A 185 3.25 15.54 12.14
CA GLU A 185 3.23 15.44 13.61
C GLU A 185 3.90 14.16 14.13
N ALA A 186 3.69 13.03 13.43
CA ALA A 186 4.29 11.74 13.75
C ALA A 186 5.77 11.61 13.28
N LYS A 187 6.30 12.59 12.55
CA LYS A 187 7.64 12.60 11.96
C LYS A 187 7.89 11.36 11.10
N VAL A 188 7.00 11.12 10.16
CA VAL A 188 7.13 10.13 9.10
C VAL A 188 6.99 10.79 7.73
N GLU A 189 7.69 10.28 6.73
CA GLU A 189 7.81 10.96 5.43
C GLU A 189 6.99 10.29 4.33
N LYS A 190 6.68 9.02 4.47
CA LYS A 190 6.00 8.26 3.42
C LYS A 190 4.49 8.33 3.59
N LEU A 191 3.79 8.58 2.47
CA LEU A 191 2.33 8.66 2.41
C LEU A 191 1.82 7.74 1.31
N SER A 192 1.25 6.60 1.70
CA SER A 192 0.55 5.69 0.80
C SER A 192 -0.93 6.08 0.77
N MET A 193 -1.35 6.78 -0.26
CA MET A 193 -2.71 7.26 -0.43
C MET A 193 -3.00 7.52 -1.91
N GLY A 194 -4.27 7.37 -2.30
CA GLY A 194 -4.72 7.46 -3.68
C GLY A 194 -4.80 6.09 -4.37
N MET A 195 -5.93 5.87 -5.03
CA MET A 195 -6.29 4.67 -5.78
C MET A 195 -6.70 5.04 -7.21
N SER A 196 -7.21 4.09 -7.98
CA SER A 196 -7.55 4.28 -9.42
C SER A 196 -8.45 5.49 -9.72
N GLY A 197 -9.30 5.93 -8.78
CA GLY A 197 -10.22 7.04 -8.96
C GLY A 197 -9.73 8.39 -8.45
N ASP A 198 -8.65 8.44 -7.65
CA ASP A 198 -8.27 9.65 -6.91
C ASP A 198 -6.75 9.85 -6.73
N TYR A 199 -5.92 9.01 -7.38
CA TYR A 199 -4.45 9.08 -7.20
C TYR A 199 -3.85 10.41 -7.65
N GLU A 200 -4.39 11.06 -8.69
CA GLU A 200 -3.90 12.37 -9.15
C GLU A 200 -4.13 13.44 -8.09
N VAL A 201 -5.30 13.42 -7.44
CA VAL A 201 -5.62 14.29 -6.29
C VAL A 201 -4.65 14.02 -5.14
N ALA A 202 -4.45 12.72 -4.79
CA ALA A 202 -3.53 12.32 -3.73
C ALA A 202 -2.10 12.82 -3.96
N ILE A 203 -1.62 12.81 -5.20
CA ILE A 203 -0.30 13.34 -5.58
C ILE A 203 -0.21 14.82 -5.27
N GLY A 204 -1.24 15.60 -5.58
CA GLY A 204 -1.33 17.04 -5.23
C GLY A 204 -1.26 17.28 -3.72
N PHE A 205 -1.77 16.36 -2.90
CA PHE A 205 -1.67 16.41 -1.44
C PHE A 205 -0.39 15.80 -0.86
N GLY A 206 0.54 15.32 -1.70
CA GLY A 206 1.85 14.87 -1.26
C GLY A 206 2.01 13.35 -1.15
N ALA A 207 1.15 12.54 -1.77
CA ALA A 207 1.35 11.10 -1.83
C ALA A 207 2.77 10.74 -2.30
N THR A 208 3.43 9.82 -1.60
CA THR A 208 4.73 9.27 -2.02
C THR A 208 4.57 7.93 -2.73
N SER A 209 3.44 7.26 -2.52
CA SER A 209 3.02 6.09 -3.29
C SER A 209 1.52 6.11 -3.53
N VAL A 210 1.10 5.58 -4.68
CA VAL A 210 -0.29 5.41 -5.08
C VAL A 210 -0.55 3.94 -5.42
N ARG A 211 -1.76 3.44 -5.13
CA ARG A 211 -2.14 2.03 -5.26
C ARG A 211 -3.20 1.86 -6.35
N VAL A 212 -2.77 1.46 -7.53
CA VAL A 212 -3.63 1.43 -8.72
C VAL A 212 -3.85 -0.02 -9.18
N GLY A 213 -5.09 -0.45 -9.24
CA GLY A 213 -5.48 -1.80 -9.68
C GLY A 213 -6.36 -1.78 -10.92
N SER A 214 -7.63 -1.39 -10.77
CA SER A 214 -8.63 -1.44 -11.86
C SER A 214 -8.26 -0.61 -13.09
N ALA A 215 -7.52 0.48 -12.92
CA ALA A 215 -7.02 1.28 -14.05
C ALA A 215 -5.89 0.58 -14.83
N ILE A 216 -5.25 -0.46 -14.29
CA ILE A 216 -4.20 -1.25 -14.97
C ILE A 216 -4.79 -2.57 -15.47
N PHE A 217 -5.41 -3.35 -14.58
CA PHE A 217 -5.84 -4.72 -14.86
C PHE A 217 -7.31 -4.85 -15.30
N GLY A 218 -8.07 -3.74 -15.25
CA GLY A 218 -9.51 -3.76 -15.51
C GLY A 218 -10.35 -4.13 -14.27
N GLY A 219 -11.65 -4.32 -14.50
CA GLY A 219 -12.59 -4.80 -13.48
C GLY A 219 -12.26 -6.23 -13.03
N ARG A 220 -12.74 -6.60 -11.83
CA ARG A 220 -12.56 -7.97 -11.31
C ARG A 220 -13.07 -9.01 -12.32
N PRO A 221 -12.32 -10.08 -12.59
CA PRO A 221 -12.88 -11.24 -13.28
C PRO A 221 -14.11 -11.73 -12.51
N LEU A 222 -15.20 -12.01 -13.21
CA LEU A 222 -16.33 -12.66 -12.57
C LEU A 222 -15.85 -14.04 -12.10
N PRO A 223 -16.23 -14.48 -10.88
CA PRO A 223 -15.89 -15.82 -10.44
C PRO A 223 -16.41 -16.82 -11.47
N ALA A 224 -15.55 -17.76 -11.87
CA ALA A 224 -15.97 -18.87 -12.72
C ALA A 224 -17.12 -19.60 -12.00
N LYS A 225 -18.24 -19.76 -12.72
CA LYS A 225 -19.41 -20.49 -12.22
C LYS A 225 -19.11 -21.97 -12.03
#